data_119b2d06a46189bfdcc00174b3e4436c
#
_entry.id   119b2d06a46189bfdcc00174b3e4436c
#
_cell.length_a   1.000
_cell.length_b   1.000
_cell.length_c   1.000
_cell.angle_alpha   90.00
_cell.angle_beta   90.00
_cell.angle_gamma   90.00
#
_symmetry.space_group_name_H-M   'P 1'
#
loop_
_entity.id
_entity.type
_entity.pdbx_description
1 polymer ?
#
loop_
_entity_poly.entity_id
_entity_poly.type
_entity_poly.pdbx_seq_one_letter_code
_entity_poly.pdbx_strand_id
1 'polypeptide(L)'
;MKYLQIIIRVFIILVVFLLNAVNVFGEVSSAFKPGNEDRILILNAYSGSSRWSNDFIIPIYNSYQHKNSPYVVDVEHMGSQFMHLQNAEELLEYEESLFGKYADNPPKLLLLLGSASWGLLKESIERQWKDVPVILCTETDYVGPQEAYLHRRAIAAEERTPLTDYQGNLSLTVFHVPAYLKETVLLMQ
;
A
#
# COMPACT_ATOMS: atom_id res chain seq x y z
N MET A 1 51.08 31.99 20.76
CA MET A 1 50.70 30.80 21.56
C MET A 1 49.25 30.83 22.05
N LYS A 2 48.69 31.95 22.52
CA LYS A 2 47.29 32.00 23.03
C LYS A 2 46.23 31.64 21.97
N TYR A 3 46.37 32.11 20.73
CA TYR A 3 45.40 31.81 19.65
C TYR A 3 45.38 30.32 19.24
N LEU A 4 46.53 29.65 19.27
CA LEU A 4 46.62 28.22 18.97
C LEU A 4 45.84 27.37 20.00
N GLN A 5 45.93 27.75 21.28
CA GLN A 5 45.16 27.06 22.33
C GLN A 5 43.65 27.26 22.22
N ILE A 6 43.19 28.42 21.75
CA ILE A 6 41.78 28.70 21.51
C ILE A 6 41.28 27.83 20.34
N ILE A 7 42.03 27.79 19.24
CA ILE A 7 41.66 26.97 18.05
C ILE A 7 41.57 25.49 18.44
N ILE A 8 42.52 24.96 19.20
CA ILE A 8 42.49 23.55 19.64
C ILE A 8 41.27 23.28 20.52
N ARG A 9 40.92 24.18 21.46
CA ARG A 9 39.73 23.99 22.30
C ARG A 9 38.44 24.01 21.51
N VAL A 10 38.27 24.93 20.55
CA VAL A 10 37.11 25.00 19.69
C VAL A 10 36.98 23.74 18.83
N PHE A 11 38.12 23.26 18.30
CA PHE A 11 38.13 22.02 17.51
C PHE A 11 37.73 20.79 18.33
N ILE A 12 38.21 20.66 19.56
CA ILE A 12 37.86 19.57 20.48
C ILE A 12 36.36 19.60 20.80
N ILE A 13 35.78 20.77 21.07
CA ILE A 13 34.34 20.94 21.34
C ILE A 13 33.53 20.54 20.12
N LEU A 14 33.95 20.93 18.92
CA LEU A 14 33.27 20.57 17.67
C LEU A 14 33.28 19.05 17.42
N VAL A 15 34.44 18.40 17.64
CA VAL A 15 34.56 16.94 17.49
C VAL A 15 33.69 16.18 18.50
N VAL A 16 33.69 16.64 19.77
CA VAL A 16 32.81 16.04 20.79
C VAL A 16 31.34 16.21 20.44
N PHE A 17 30.95 17.37 19.90
CA PHE A 17 29.56 17.61 19.45
C PHE A 17 29.17 16.71 18.28
N LEU A 18 30.06 16.55 17.30
CA LEU A 18 29.84 15.64 16.15
C LEU A 18 29.75 14.18 16.60
N LEU A 19 30.59 13.73 17.52
CA LEU A 19 30.54 12.36 18.05
C LEU A 19 29.24 12.09 18.82
N ASN A 20 28.71 13.04 19.57
CA ASN A 20 27.41 12.90 20.24
C ASN A 20 26.26 12.96 19.26
N ALA A 21 26.33 13.78 18.20
CA ALA A 21 25.32 13.82 17.16
C ALA A 21 25.20 12.46 16.43
N VAL A 22 26.32 11.82 16.11
CA VAL A 22 26.33 10.49 15.48
C VAL A 22 25.68 9.43 16.38
N ASN A 23 25.91 9.48 17.70
CA ASN A 23 25.29 8.54 18.63
C ASN A 23 23.77 8.76 18.76
N VAL A 24 23.29 10.00 18.75
CA VAL A 24 21.85 10.31 18.78
C VAL A 24 21.15 9.85 17.52
N PHE A 25 21.79 10.02 16.35
CA PHE A 25 21.24 9.50 15.09
C PHE A 25 21.31 7.98 14.99
N GLY A 26 22.31 7.34 15.60
CA GLY A 26 22.44 5.88 15.68
C GLY A 26 21.35 5.22 16.54
N GLU A 27 20.97 5.83 17.65
CA GLU A 27 19.92 5.31 18.52
C GLU A 27 18.52 5.47 17.94
N VAL A 28 18.26 6.54 17.19
CA VAL A 28 16.96 6.71 16.49
C VAL A 28 16.79 5.67 15.39
N SER A 29 17.88 5.24 14.73
CA SER A 29 17.83 4.17 13.72
C SER A 29 17.71 2.77 14.32
N SER A 30 18.12 2.55 15.57
CA SER A 30 18.02 1.23 16.23
C SER A 30 16.72 0.99 16.97
N ALA A 31 15.88 2.01 17.16
CA ALA A 31 14.59 1.90 17.81
C ALA A 31 13.49 1.32 16.87
N PHE A 32 13.74 1.31 15.57
CA PHE A 32 12.87 0.63 14.60
C PHE A 32 13.50 -0.71 14.18
N LYS A 33 13.55 -1.68 15.10
CA LYS A 33 13.50 -3.08 14.66
C LYS A 33 12.10 -3.27 14.10
N PRO A 34 11.93 -3.63 12.82
CA PRO A 34 10.67 -4.18 12.37
C PRO A 34 10.46 -5.44 13.20
N GLY A 35 9.69 -5.27 14.27
CA GLY A 35 9.29 -6.37 15.12
C GLY A 35 8.44 -7.32 14.28
N ASN A 36 8.27 -8.52 14.76
CA ASN A 36 7.37 -9.55 14.22
C ASN A 36 5.89 -9.10 14.41
N GLU A 37 5.60 -7.85 14.05
CA GLU A 37 4.28 -7.24 14.17
C GLU A 37 3.41 -7.78 13.04
N ASP A 38 2.22 -8.22 13.39
CA ASP A 38 1.24 -8.66 12.40
C ASP A 38 0.84 -7.46 11.53
N ARG A 39 0.99 -7.62 10.21
CA ARG A 39 0.79 -6.53 9.25
C ARG A 39 -0.52 -6.66 8.53
N ILE A 40 -1.27 -5.56 8.46
CA ILE A 40 -2.40 -5.37 7.55
C ILE A 40 -1.88 -4.50 6.41
N LEU A 41 -1.89 -5.01 5.19
CA LEU A 41 -1.49 -4.26 4.02
C LEU A 41 -2.71 -3.83 3.23
N ILE A 42 -2.83 -2.53 2.99
CA ILE A 42 -3.87 -1.94 2.14
C ILE A 42 -3.24 -1.59 0.80
N LEU A 43 -3.68 -2.26 -0.27
CA LEU A 43 -3.32 -1.91 -1.65
C LEU A 43 -4.44 -1.07 -2.25
N ASN A 44 -4.21 0.21 -2.39
CA ASN A 44 -5.18 1.16 -2.90
C ASN A 44 -4.95 1.41 -4.39
N ALA A 45 -5.87 0.99 -5.24
CA ALA A 45 -5.81 1.22 -6.69
C ALA A 45 -5.85 2.70 -7.08
N TYR A 46 -6.27 3.57 -6.18
CA TYR A 46 -6.43 5.02 -6.41
C TYR A 46 -5.25 5.80 -5.87
N SER A 47 -5.23 7.09 -6.16
CA SER A 47 -4.31 8.03 -5.52
C SER A 47 -4.65 8.22 -4.03
N GLY A 48 -3.68 8.67 -3.24
CA GLY A 48 -3.88 9.01 -1.83
C GLY A 48 -4.88 10.14 -1.58
N SER A 49 -5.28 10.88 -2.62
CA SER A 49 -6.30 11.94 -2.55
C SER A 49 -7.72 11.45 -2.86
N SER A 50 -7.90 10.17 -3.21
CA SER A 50 -9.22 9.61 -3.50
C SER A 50 -10.09 9.59 -2.26
N ARG A 51 -11.23 10.31 -2.30
CA ARG A 51 -12.18 10.35 -1.19
C ARG A 51 -12.76 8.96 -0.92
N TRP A 52 -13.14 8.24 -1.98
CA TRP A 52 -13.74 6.91 -1.85
C TRP A 52 -12.83 5.96 -1.06
N SER A 53 -11.55 5.86 -1.41
CA SER A 53 -10.61 4.98 -0.70
C SER A 53 -10.28 5.49 0.70
N ASN A 54 -10.22 6.81 0.91
CA ASN A 54 -9.95 7.40 2.22
C ASN A 54 -11.07 7.16 3.23
N ASP A 55 -12.32 7.00 2.77
CA ASP A 55 -13.44 6.63 3.63
C ASP A 55 -13.28 5.22 4.22
N PHE A 56 -12.43 4.34 3.63
CA PHE A 56 -12.01 3.07 4.20
C PHE A 56 -10.69 3.16 4.97
N ILE A 57 -9.68 3.79 4.38
CA ILE A 57 -8.32 3.82 4.92
C ILE A 57 -8.28 4.53 6.28
N ILE A 58 -8.89 5.71 6.40
CA ILE A 58 -8.79 6.53 7.61
C ILE A 58 -9.41 5.84 8.83
N PRO A 59 -10.62 5.28 8.78
CA PRO A 59 -11.19 4.55 9.92
C PRO A 59 -10.36 3.33 10.33
N ILE A 60 -9.86 2.55 9.37
CA ILE A 60 -9.02 1.39 9.64
C ILE A 60 -7.73 1.84 10.33
N TYR A 61 -7.03 2.79 9.74
CA TYR A 61 -5.79 3.33 10.28
C TYR A 61 -5.96 3.84 11.72
N ASN A 62 -6.99 4.65 11.95
CA ASN A 62 -7.29 5.18 13.28
C ASN A 62 -7.63 4.08 14.30
N SER A 63 -8.29 3.00 13.87
CA SER A 63 -8.65 1.89 14.76
C SER A 63 -7.44 1.09 15.25
N TYR A 64 -6.38 1.02 14.46
CA TYR A 64 -5.18 0.25 14.76
C TYR A 64 -3.99 1.10 15.24
N GLN A 65 -4.08 2.43 15.19
CA GLN A 65 -3.02 3.33 15.72
C GLN A 65 -2.90 3.38 17.25
N HIS A 66 -3.69 2.62 17.98
CA HIS A 66 -3.58 2.59 19.44
C HIS A 66 -2.27 1.93 19.86
N LYS A 67 -1.61 2.50 20.89
CA LYS A 67 -0.30 2.08 21.41
C LYS A 67 -0.14 0.60 21.74
N ASN A 68 -1.25 -0.16 21.83
CA ASN A 68 -1.27 -1.58 22.16
C ASN A 68 -1.86 -2.44 21.05
N SER A 69 -2.01 -1.91 19.81
CA SER A 69 -2.43 -2.75 18.70
C SER A 69 -1.30 -3.73 18.36
N PRO A 70 -1.57 -5.03 18.23
CA PRO A 70 -0.58 -5.99 17.72
C PRO A 70 -0.37 -5.85 16.22
N TYR A 71 -1.18 -5.01 15.55
CA TYR A 71 -1.17 -4.85 14.10
C TYR A 71 -0.57 -3.51 13.69
N VAL A 72 0.23 -3.55 12.63
CA VAL A 72 0.68 -2.39 11.87
C VAL A 72 -0.11 -2.30 10.58
N VAL A 73 -0.59 -1.12 10.24
CA VAL A 73 -1.32 -0.87 8.99
C VAL A 73 -0.41 -0.12 8.02
N ASP A 74 -0.06 -0.76 6.93
CA ASP A 74 0.65 -0.16 5.82
C ASP A 74 -0.31 0.12 4.66
N VAL A 75 -0.09 1.24 3.96
CA VAL A 75 -0.90 1.63 2.81
C VAL A 75 0.02 1.86 1.61
N GLU A 76 -0.19 1.09 0.56
CA GLU A 76 0.44 1.26 -0.74
C GLU A 76 -0.57 1.85 -1.72
N HIS A 77 -0.26 3.03 -2.23
CA HIS A 77 -1.08 3.66 -3.25
C HIS A 77 -0.55 3.26 -4.63
N MET A 78 -1.28 2.40 -5.31
CA MET A 78 -0.93 2.00 -6.67
C MET A 78 -1.04 3.17 -7.65
N GLY A 79 -1.90 4.15 -7.32
CA GLY A 79 -2.08 5.32 -8.15
C GLY A 79 -2.52 4.97 -9.57
N SER A 80 -3.30 3.92 -9.74
CA SER A 80 -3.64 3.35 -11.06
C SER A 80 -4.22 4.36 -12.06
N GLN A 81 -4.77 5.47 -11.56
CA GLN A 81 -5.20 6.59 -12.40
C GLN A 81 -4.03 7.45 -12.89
N PHE A 82 -2.88 7.40 -12.20
CA PHE A 82 -1.72 8.25 -12.46
C PHE A 82 -0.44 7.45 -12.74
N MET A 83 -0.46 6.14 -12.49
CA MET A 83 0.67 5.29 -12.80
C MET A 83 0.83 5.15 -14.31
N HIS A 84 2.07 5.25 -14.72
CA HIS A 84 2.45 5.04 -16.11
C HIS A 84 2.59 3.55 -16.47
N LEU A 85 1.91 2.64 -15.72
CA LEU A 85 1.86 1.23 -16.10
C LEU A 85 1.12 1.13 -17.44
N GLN A 86 1.90 1.07 -18.51
CA GLN A 86 1.38 1.01 -19.88
C GLN A 86 1.57 -0.36 -20.50
N ASN A 87 2.35 -1.22 -19.84
CA ASN A 87 2.72 -2.53 -20.37
C ASN A 87 3.01 -3.52 -19.25
N ALA A 88 3.15 -4.79 -19.63
CA ALA A 88 3.39 -5.88 -18.71
C ALA A 88 4.78 -5.83 -18.01
N GLU A 89 5.77 -5.21 -18.65
CA GLU A 89 7.12 -5.07 -18.10
C GLU A 89 7.12 -4.12 -16.89
N GLU A 90 6.49 -2.96 -17.03
CA GLU A 90 6.34 -2.00 -15.92
C GLU A 90 5.50 -2.57 -14.77
N LEU A 91 4.48 -3.38 -15.08
CA LEU A 91 3.71 -4.08 -14.05
C LEU A 91 4.59 -5.09 -13.31
N LEU A 92 5.42 -5.84 -14.02
CA LEU A 92 6.34 -6.81 -13.42
C LEU A 92 7.35 -6.13 -12.49
N GLU A 93 7.94 -5.02 -12.90
CA GLU A 93 8.85 -4.22 -12.06
C GLU A 93 8.15 -3.70 -10.79
N TYR A 94 6.90 -3.25 -10.92
CA TYR A 94 6.09 -2.84 -9.79
C TYR A 94 5.81 -4.02 -8.84
N GLU A 95 5.42 -5.18 -9.37
CA GLU A 95 5.19 -6.40 -8.59
C GLU A 95 6.47 -6.82 -7.85
N GLU A 96 7.61 -6.89 -8.51
CA GLU A 96 8.90 -7.23 -7.89
C GLU A 96 9.24 -6.28 -6.74
N SER A 97 9.05 -4.98 -6.94
CA SER A 97 9.26 -3.98 -5.90
C SER A 97 8.30 -4.16 -4.72
N LEU A 98 7.01 -4.34 -5.00
CA LEU A 98 5.97 -4.51 -3.97
C LEU A 98 6.21 -5.78 -3.14
N PHE A 99 6.32 -6.93 -3.81
CA PHE A 99 6.49 -8.21 -3.10
C PHE A 99 7.85 -8.32 -2.44
N GLY A 100 8.91 -7.76 -3.04
CA GLY A 100 10.25 -7.67 -2.45
C GLY A 100 10.26 -6.86 -1.15
N LYS A 101 9.51 -5.78 -1.08
CA LYS A 101 9.39 -4.95 0.14
C LYS A 101 8.84 -5.74 1.33
N TYR A 102 7.97 -6.69 1.08
CA TYR A 102 7.29 -7.47 2.12
C TYR A 102 7.77 -8.93 2.21
N ALA A 103 8.87 -9.29 1.54
CA ALA A 103 9.35 -10.68 1.47
C ALA A 103 9.69 -11.26 2.84
N ASP A 104 10.37 -10.49 3.70
CA ASP A 104 10.81 -10.93 5.03
C ASP A 104 9.67 -10.93 6.07
N ASN A 105 8.62 -10.13 5.85
CA ASN A 105 7.47 -10.05 6.74
C ASN A 105 6.18 -9.82 5.92
N PRO A 106 5.66 -10.87 5.29
CA PRO A 106 4.44 -10.78 4.49
C PRO A 106 3.22 -10.38 5.34
N PRO A 107 2.22 -9.72 4.73
CA PRO A 107 1.04 -9.31 5.45
C PRO A 107 0.25 -10.50 5.98
N LYS A 108 -0.43 -10.31 7.12
CA LYS A 108 -1.37 -11.29 7.70
C LYS A 108 -2.80 -11.09 7.15
N LEU A 109 -3.05 -9.92 6.60
CA LEU A 109 -4.30 -9.57 5.95
C LEU A 109 -4.01 -8.60 4.81
N LEU A 110 -4.59 -8.85 3.65
CA LEU A 110 -4.53 -7.97 2.49
C LEU A 110 -5.89 -7.34 2.27
N LEU A 111 -5.93 -6.01 2.24
CA LEU A 111 -7.11 -5.25 1.87
C LEU A 111 -6.87 -4.57 0.52
N LEU A 112 -7.64 -4.95 -0.47
CA LEU A 112 -7.61 -4.38 -1.81
C LEU A 112 -8.73 -3.36 -1.97
N LEU A 113 -8.39 -2.15 -2.39
CA LEU A 113 -9.35 -1.08 -2.66
C LEU A 113 -9.40 -0.77 -4.16
N GLY A 114 -10.55 -1.05 -4.76
CA GLY A 114 -10.82 -0.88 -6.19
C GLY A 114 -10.55 -2.15 -7.02
N SER A 115 -11.37 -2.35 -8.06
CA SER A 115 -11.29 -3.51 -8.94
C SER A 115 -9.94 -3.64 -9.67
N ALA A 116 -9.26 -2.52 -9.92
CA ALA A 116 -7.96 -2.52 -10.58
C ALA A 116 -6.85 -3.14 -9.73
N SER A 117 -6.88 -3.01 -8.39
CA SER A 117 -5.88 -3.67 -7.52
C SER A 117 -5.96 -5.18 -7.64
N TRP A 118 -7.18 -5.72 -7.73
CA TRP A 118 -7.40 -7.14 -7.97
C TRP A 118 -7.03 -7.54 -9.40
N GLY A 119 -7.56 -6.84 -10.40
CA GLY A 119 -7.33 -7.15 -11.80
C GLY A 119 -5.86 -7.13 -12.24
N LEU A 120 -5.04 -6.27 -11.60
CA LEU A 120 -3.61 -6.18 -11.89
C LEU A 120 -2.77 -7.20 -11.11
N LEU A 121 -3.10 -7.47 -9.83
CA LEU A 121 -2.20 -8.18 -8.93
C LEU A 121 -2.66 -9.58 -8.53
N LYS A 122 -3.86 -10.02 -8.94
CA LYS A 122 -4.44 -11.30 -8.52
C LYS A 122 -3.47 -12.47 -8.68
N GLU A 123 -2.87 -12.64 -9.86
CA GLU A 123 -2.00 -13.77 -10.16
C GLU A 123 -0.72 -13.75 -9.30
N SER A 124 -0.18 -12.58 -9.04
CA SER A 124 1.00 -12.43 -8.20
C SER A 124 0.67 -12.62 -6.72
N ILE A 125 -0.51 -12.21 -6.26
CA ILE A 125 -1.01 -12.50 -4.91
C ILE A 125 -1.19 -14.01 -4.73
N GLU A 126 -1.82 -14.69 -5.68
CA GLU A 126 -2.00 -16.15 -5.65
C GLU A 126 -0.67 -16.91 -5.62
N ARG A 127 0.35 -16.39 -6.27
CA ARG A 127 1.69 -16.98 -6.32
C ARG A 127 2.52 -16.72 -5.06
N GLN A 128 2.50 -15.46 -4.56
CA GLN A 128 3.41 -15.00 -3.52
C GLN A 128 2.79 -15.07 -2.12
N TRP A 129 1.49 -14.83 -2.00
CA TRP A 129 0.77 -14.70 -0.73
C TRP A 129 -0.48 -15.59 -0.67
N LYS A 130 -0.38 -16.82 -1.18
CA LYS A 130 -1.49 -17.78 -1.31
C LYS A 130 -2.26 -18.06 -0.01
N ASP A 131 -1.58 -17.95 1.14
CA ASP A 131 -2.15 -18.24 2.46
C ASP A 131 -2.63 -16.97 3.19
N VAL A 132 -2.48 -15.80 2.54
CA VAL A 132 -2.91 -14.51 3.11
C VAL A 132 -4.40 -14.30 2.78
N PRO A 133 -5.26 -14.10 3.78
CA PRO A 133 -6.66 -13.74 3.51
C PRO A 133 -6.74 -12.38 2.84
N VAL A 134 -7.67 -12.28 1.87
CA VAL A 134 -7.87 -11.09 1.04
C VAL A 134 -9.27 -10.55 1.24
N ILE A 135 -9.38 -9.26 1.52
CA ILE A 135 -10.62 -8.51 1.49
C ILE A 135 -10.55 -7.57 0.29
N LEU A 136 -11.50 -7.68 -0.63
CA LEU A 136 -11.63 -6.79 -1.78
C LEU A 136 -12.84 -5.88 -1.58
N CYS A 137 -12.59 -4.58 -1.47
CA CYS A 137 -13.63 -3.55 -1.55
C CYS A 137 -13.62 -2.95 -2.96
N THR A 138 -14.73 -3.04 -3.68
CA THR A 138 -14.78 -2.64 -5.08
C THR A 138 -16.10 -1.94 -5.43
N GLU A 139 -16.03 -1.04 -6.38
CA GLU A 139 -17.16 -0.30 -6.94
C GLU A 139 -17.95 -1.09 -7.98
N THR A 140 -17.39 -2.20 -8.47
CA THR A 140 -18.05 -3.11 -9.44
C THR A 140 -18.18 -4.51 -8.87
N ASP A 141 -19.17 -5.26 -9.30
CA ASP A 141 -19.39 -6.67 -8.97
C ASP A 141 -18.66 -7.63 -9.91
N TYR A 142 -17.85 -7.09 -10.81
CA TYR A 142 -17.06 -7.83 -11.78
C TYR A 142 -15.62 -7.28 -11.88
N VAL A 143 -14.76 -8.08 -12.47
CA VAL A 143 -13.42 -7.70 -12.92
C VAL A 143 -13.28 -7.98 -14.40
N GLY A 144 -12.32 -7.30 -15.04
CA GLY A 144 -11.93 -7.52 -16.42
C GLY A 144 -10.56 -8.19 -16.53
N PRO A 145 -10.10 -8.42 -17.74
CA PRO A 145 -8.74 -8.87 -18.01
C PRO A 145 -7.70 -7.81 -17.56
N GLN A 146 -6.53 -8.26 -17.15
CA GLN A 146 -5.43 -7.40 -16.70
C GLN A 146 -5.10 -6.29 -17.68
N GLU A 147 -5.10 -6.61 -18.98
CA GLU A 147 -4.83 -5.65 -20.06
C GLU A 147 -5.81 -4.47 -20.10
N ALA A 148 -7.08 -4.68 -19.69
CA ALA A 148 -8.04 -3.59 -19.64
C ALA A 148 -7.65 -2.53 -18.60
N TYR A 149 -7.08 -2.96 -17.48
CA TYR A 149 -6.58 -2.06 -16.43
C TYR A 149 -5.27 -1.39 -16.84
N LEU A 150 -4.33 -2.12 -17.46
CA LEU A 150 -3.07 -1.57 -17.97
C LEU A 150 -3.32 -0.47 -19.00
N HIS A 151 -4.22 -0.72 -19.94
CA HIS A 151 -4.54 0.23 -21.01
C HIS A 151 -5.65 1.22 -20.63
N ARG A 152 -6.16 1.17 -19.39
CA ARG A 152 -7.22 2.07 -18.88
C ARG A 152 -8.44 2.14 -19.79
N ARG A 153 -8.75 1.05 -20.46
CA ARG A 153 -9.92 0.96 -21.32
C ARG A 153 -11.16 0.48 -20.56
N ALA A 154 -12.31 0.83 -21.07
CA ALA A 154 -13.56 0.26 -20.57
C ALA A 154 -13.55 -1.27 -20.74
N ILE A 155 -14.09 -1.98 -19.75
CA ILE A 155 -14.27 -3.43 -19.78
C ILE A 155 -15.57 -3.71 -20.52
N ALA A 156 -15.46 -4.35 -21.67
CA ALA A 156 -16.63 -4.76 -22.45
C ALA A 156 -17.45 -5.80 -21.70
N ALA A 157 -18.74 -5.87 -21.96
CA ALA A 157 -19.64 -6.75 -21.20
C ALA A 157 -19.24 -8.23 -21.25
N GLU A 158 -18.75 -8.67 -22.39
CA GLU A 158 -18.26 -10.03 -22.65
C GLU A 158 -16.94 -10.37 -21.97
N GLU A 159 -16.18 -9.34 -21.52
CA GLU A 159 -14.90 -9.51 -20.81
C GLU A 159 -15.09 -9.49 -19.28
N ARG A 160 -16.30 -9.25 -18.81
CA ARG A 160 -16.59 -9.14 -17.38
C ARG A 160 -16.69 -10.52 -16.75
N THR A 161 -15.88 -10.75 -15.75
CA THR A 161 -15.97 -11.93 -14.90
C THR A 161 -16.58 -11.53 -13.57
N PRO A 162 -17.75 -12.05 -13.20
CA PRO A 162 -18.35 -11.79 -11.90
C PRO A 162 -17.41 -12.19 -10.76
N LEU A 163 -17.32 -11.38 -9.73
CA LEU A 163 -16.47 -11.69 -8.58
C LEU A 163 -16.98 -12.88 -7.77
N THR A 164 -18.27 -13.21 -7.88
CA THR A 164 -18.87 -14.42 -7.32
C THR A 164 -18.35 -15.70 -7.96
N ASP A 165 -17.84 -15.62 -9.17
CA ASP A 165 -17.37 -16.77 -9.96
C ASP A 165 -15.89 -17.07 -9.74
N TYR A 166 -15.25 -16.38 -8.77
CA TYR A 166 -13.87 -16.65 -8.41
C TYR A 166 -13.70 -18.06 -7.86
N GLN A 167 -12.86 -18.87 -8.51
CA GLN A 167 -12.58 -20.26 -8.15
C GLN A 167 -11.10 -20.51 -7.82
N GLY A 168 -10.36 -19.44 -7.48
CA GLY A 168 -8.96 -19.55 -7.09
C GLY A 168 -8.77 -20.08 -5.67
N ASN A 169 -7.51 -20.15 -5.24
CA ASN A 169 -7.12 -20.74 -3.96
C ASN A 169 -7.05 -19.72 -2.81
N LEU A 170 -7.26 -18.44 -3.06
CA LEU A 170 -7.22 -17.41 -2.02
C LEU A 170 -8.48 -17.42 -1.14
N SER A 171 -8.31 -17.17 0.15
CA SER A 171 -9.42 -16.84 1.04
C SER A 171 -9.88 -15.42 0.74
N LEU A 172 -10.79 -15.28 -0.23
CA LEU A 172 -11.29 -13.99 -0.72
C LEU A 172 -12.64 -13.65 -0.12
N THR A 173 -12.76 -12.45 0.46
CA THR A 173 -14.03 -11.83 0.86
C THR A 173 -14.25 -10.57 0.03
N VAL A 174 -15.39 -10.44 -0.62
CA VAL A 174 -15.70 -9.28 -1.47
C VAL A 174 -16.78 -8.41 -0.84
N PHE A 175 -16.49 -7.12 -0.77
CA PHE A 175 -17.46 -6.07 -0.43
C PHE A 175 -17.70 -5.21 -1.67
N HIS A 176 -18.88 -5.34 -2.25
CA HIS A 176 -19.30 -4.47 -3.34
C HIS A 176 -19.91 -3.19 -2.75
N VAL A 177 -19.25 -2.06 -3.00
CA VAL A 177 -19.65 -0.73 -2.55
C VAL A 177 -19.84 0.16 -3.79
N PRO A 178 -21.02 0.15 -4.41
CA PRO A 178 -21.25 0.87 -5.64
C PRO A 178 -21.06 2.37 -5.44
N ALA A 179 -20.42 3.02 -6.42
CA ALA A 179 -20.31 4.47 -6.46
C ALA A 179 -21.65 5.04 -6.96
N TYR A 180 -22.43 5.64 -6.08
CA TYR A 180 -23.72 6.26 -6.40
C TYR A 180 -23.55 7.62 -7.10
N LEU A 181 -22.68 7.70 -8.12
CA LEU A 181 -22.42 8.95 -8.84
C LEU A 181 -23.68 9.49 -9.53
N LYS A 182 -24.52 8.62 -10.07
CA LYS A 182 -25.75 8.99 -10.76
C LYS A 182 -26.76 9.64 -9.82
N GLU A 183 -26.98 9.00 -8.68
CA GLU A 183 -27.89 9.47 -7.63
C GLU A 183 -27.38 10.78 -7.03
N THR A 184 -26.08 10.91 -6.82
CA THR A 184 -25.45 12.15 -6.31
C THR A 184 -25.65 13.31 -7.28
N VAL A 185 -25.46 13.08 -8.58
CA VAL A 185 -25.66 14.13 -9.60
C VAL A 185 -27.13 14.55 -9.68
N LEU A 186 -28.08 13.61 -9.53
CA LEU A 186 -29.52 13.92 -9.53
C LEU A 186 -29.95 14.72 -8.29
N LEU A 187 -29.25 14.57 -7.16
CA LEU A 187 -29.52 15.35 -5.94
C LEU A 187 -28.94 16.78 -6.01
N MET A 188 -28.07 17.07 -6.96
CA MET A 188 -27.44 18.39 -7.15
C MET A 188 -28.18 19.26 -8.18
N GLN A 189 -29.24 18.78 -8.82
CA GLN A 189 -30.12 19.52 -9.74
C GLN A 189 -31.36 20.06 -9.01
#